data_e8db3c1193d10c355a08cc16aa1c34b3
#
_entry.id   e8db3c1193d10c355a08cc16aa1c34b3
#
_cell.length_a   1.000
_cell.length_b   1.000
_cell.length_c   1.000
_cell.angle_alpha   90.00
_cell.angle_beta   90.00
_cell.angle_gamma   90.00
#
_symmetry.space_group_name_H-M   'P 1'
#
loop_
_entity.id
_entity.type
_entity.pdbx_description
1 polymer ?
#
loop_
_entity_poly.entity_id
_entity_poly.type
_entity_poly.pdbx_seq_one_letter_code
_entity_poly.pdbx_strand_id
1 'polypeptide(L)'
;MLFRSAEYGLVNFLLDYIGFSDYKNHNWLGNVRTANAALIGFSLCYVGYFMVIMLAKTAGISEDYYDAANIDGASQFQKDLHITAPLIKSTFFLCIILAVIFNLRQFEYVYLMTAGGPANKTQVLVVYIWNELSVQRLGRGNAAGVIMIAIGAILLLSLRKLLKSETYN
;
A
#
# COMPACT_ATOMS: atom_id res chain seq x y z
N MET A 1 -8.05 2.87 -16.50
CA MET A 1 -9.34 2.28 -16.90
C MET A 1 -9.46 0.78 -16.60
N LEU A 2 -8.73 0.25 -15.62
CA LEU A 2 -8.69 -1.20 -15.31
C LEU A 2 -10.05 -1.75 -14.85
N PHE A 3 -10.75 -1.04 -13.95
CA PHE A 3 -11.97 -1.53 -13.31
C PHE A 3 -13.22 -0.68 -13.60
N ARG A 4 -13.12 0.43 -14.35
CA ARG A 4 -14.16 1.47 -14.42
C ARG A 4 -15.35 1.10 -15.29
N SER A 5 -15.18 0.30 -16.33
CA SER A 5 -16.29 -0.08 -17.21
C SER A 5 -16.53 -1.59 -17.16
N ALA A 6 -17.80 -1.98 -17.04
CA ALA A 6 -18.20 -3.37 -17.12
C ALA A 6 -17.91 -3.97 -18.52
N GLU A 7 -18.03 -3.15 -19.59
CA GLU A 7 -17.86 -3.63 -20.97
C GLU A 7 -16.40 -3.60 -21.45
N TYR A 8 -15.57 -2.61 -21.01
CA TYR A 8 -14.23 -2.36 -21.55
C TYR A 8 -13.13 -2.39 -20.48
N GLY A 9 -13.41 -2.96 -19.31
CA GLY A 9 -12.40 -3.09 -18.25
C GLY A 9 -11.33 -4.12 -18.62
N LEU A 10 -10.05 -3.74 -18.51
CA LEU A 10 -8.93 -4.64 -18.82
C LEU A 10 -9.00 -5.94 -18.00
N VAL A 11 -9.46 -5.86 -16.75
CA VAL A 11 -9.63 -7.03 -15.87
C VAL A 11 -10.69 -7.97 -16.41
N ASN A 12 -11.84 -7.44 -16.87
CA ASN A 12 -12.90 -8.25 -17.45
C ASN A 12 -12.43 -8.93 -18.74
N PHE A 13 -11.69 -8.19 -19.58
CA PHE A 13 -11.11 -8.74 -20.81
C PHE A 13 -10.11 -9.86 -20.53
N LEU A 14 -9.21 -9.68 -19.56
CA LEU A 14 -8.24 -10.71 -19.19
C LEU A 14 -8.90 -11.95 -18.58
N LEU A 15 -9.93 -11.77 -17.76
CA LEU A 15 -10.68 -12.89 -17.18
C LEU A 15 -11.47 -13.66 -18.23
N ASP A 16 -12.10 -12.97 -19.20
CA ASP A 16 -12.79 -13.60 -20.33
C ASP A 16 -11.79 -14.40 -21.19
N TYR A 17 -10.59 -13.85 -21.43
CA TYR A 17 -9.54 -14.53 -22.20
C TYR A 17 -9.01 -15.81 -21.52
N ILE A 18 -8.96 -15.83 -20.18
CA ILE A 18 -8.51 -17.00 -19.39
C ILE A 18 -9.63 -18.04 -19.21
N GLY A 19 -10.86 -17.75 -19.70
CA GLY A 19 -12.00 -18.68 -19.64
C GLY A 19 -13.02 -18.41 -18.52
N PHE A 20 -12.86 -17.31 -17.77
CA PHE A 20 -13.84 -16.87 -16.77
C PHE A 20 -14.88 -15.92 -17.38
N SER A 21 -15.70 -16.43 -18.30
CA SER A 21 -16.71 -15.67 -19.05
C SER A 21 -17.80 -15.05 -18.18
N ASP A 22 -18.04 -15.56 -16.97
CA ASP A 22 -19.00 -15.02 -16.00
C ASP A 22 -18.67 -13.58 -15.56
N TYR A 23 -17.41 -13.16 -15.69
CA TYR A 23 -16.94 -11.84 -15.32
C TYR A 23 -16.85 -10.84 -16.48
N LYS A 24 -17.26 -11.21 -17.69
CA LYS A 24 -17.15 -10.39 -18.90
C LYS A 24 -17.77 -8.99 -18.75
N ASN A 25 -18.92 -8.89 -18.08
CA ASN A 25 -19.63 -7.63 -17.84
C ASN A 25 -19.75 -7.30 -16.35
N HIS A 26 -18.81 -7.79 -15.53
CA HIS A 26 -18.89 -7.58 -14.10
C HIS A 26 -18.53 -6.15 -13.70
N ASN A 27 -19.42 -5.49 -12.97
CA ASN A 27 -19.16 -4.15 -12.43
C ASN A 27 -18.45 -4.24 -11.07
N TRP A 28 -17.12 -4.27 -11.09
CA TRP A 28 -16.29 -4.41 -9.89
C TRP A 28 -16.49 -3.29 -8.89
N LEU A 29 -16.63 -2.05 -9.35
CA LEU A 29 -16.73 -0.86 -8.50
C LEU A 29 -18.15 -0.58 -8.05
N GLY A 30 -19.17 -1.01 -8.80
CA GLY A 30 -20.57 -0.85 -8.47
C GLY A 30 -21.13 -1.94 -7.54
N ASN A 31 -20.41 -3.02 -7.35
CA ASN A 31 -20.85 -4.13 -6.51
C ASN A 31 -20.23 -4.05 -5.11
N VAL A 32 -21.07 -4.07 -4.07
CA VAL A 32 -20.67 -3.97 -2.65
C VAL A 32 -19.63 -5.03 -2.24
N ARG A 33 -19.68 -6.23 -2.85
CA ARG A 33 -18.79 -7.34 -2.49
C ARG A 33 -17.41 -7.22 -3.15
N THR A 34 -17.32 -6.62 -4.34
CA THR A 34 -16.10 -6.60 -5.15
C THR A 34 -15.39 -5.24 -5.15
N ALA A 35 -16.07 -4.15 -4.76
CA ALA A 35 -15.50 -2.81 -4.79
C ALA A 35 -14.22 -2.69 -3.93
N ASN A 36 -14.23 -3.25 -2.72
CA ASN A 36 -13.03 -3.25 -1.86
C ASN A 36 -11.89 -4.07 -2.47
N ALA A 37 -12.18 -5.24 -3.05
CA ALA A 37 -11.18 -6.07 -3.71
C ALA A 37 -10.55 -5.34 -4.91
N ALA A 38 -11.35 -4.61 -5.70
CA ALA A 38 -10.87 -3.79 -6.81
C ALA A 38 -9.94 -2.65 -6.33
N LEU A 39 -10.28 -1.97 -5.22
CA LEU A 39 -9.42 -0.94 -4.62
C LEU A 39 -8.11 -1.52 -4.08
N ILE A 40 -8.17 -2.67 -3.40
CA ILE A 40 -6.97 -3.38 -2.92
C ILE A 40 -6.10 -3.80 -4.11
N GLY A 41 -6.70 -4.38 -5.16
CA GLY A 41 -5.98 -4.74 -6.38
C GLY A 41 -5.29 -3.56 -7.04
N PHE A 42 -5.93 -2.39 -7.06
CA PHE A 42 -5.31 -1.16 -7.56
C PHE A 42 -4.16 -0.69 -6.65
N SER A 43 -4.31 -0.81 -5.33
CA SER A 43 -3.27 -0.41 -4.38
C SER A 43 -1.99 -1.25 -4.50
N LEU A 44 -2.06 -2.46 -5.02
CA LEU A 44 -0.88 -3.30 -5.29
C LEU A 44 0.06 -2.67 -6.33
N CYS A 45 -0.44 -1.80 -7.22
CA CYS A 45 0.42 -1.07 -8.15
C CYS A 45 1.42 -0.15 -7.42
N TYR A 46 1.11 0.28 -6.20
CA TYR A 46 2.01 1.10 -5.39
C TYR A 46 3.16 0.31 -4.73
N VAL A 47 3.08 -1.02 -4.73
CA VAL A 47 4.17 -1.87 -4.23
C VAL A 47 5.47 -1.62 -5.00
N GLY A 48 5.37 -1.32 -6.31
CA GLY A 48 6.52 -0.95 -7.14
C GLY A 48 7.32 0.23 -6.60
N TYR A 49 6.67 1.21 -5.98
CA TYR A 49 7.35 2.35 -5.35
C TYR A 49 8.29 1.91 -4.21
N PHE A 50 7.80 1.06 -3.31
CA PHE A 50 8.61 0.53 -2.21
C PHE A 50 9.70 -0.43 -2.72
N MET A 51 9.40 -1.19 -3.76
CA MET A 51 10.36 -2.08 -4.41
C MET A 51 11.57 -1.31 -4.96
N VAL A 52 11.35 -0.17 -5.61
CA VAL A 52 12.45 0.68 -6.12
C VAL A 52 13.33 1.20 -4.96
N ILE A 53 12.74 1.63 -3.84
CA ILE A 53 13.51 2.08 -2.67
C ILE A 53 14.38 0.94 -2.12
N MET A 54 13.83 -0.27 -2.01
CA MET A 54 14.56 -1.44 -1.53
C MET A 54 15.68 -1.85 -2.48
N LEU A 55 15.42 -1.87 -3.79
CA LEU A 55 16.41 -2.18 -4.82
C LEU A 55 17.57 -1.18 -4.81
N ALA A 56 17.27 0.13 -4.71
CA ALA A 56 18.29 1.17 -4.64
C ALA A 56 19.21 0.99 -3.41
N LYS A 57 18.63 0.60 -2.26
CA LYS A 57 19.40 0.31 -1.06
C LYS A 57 20.26 -0.93 -1.22
N THR A 58 19.73 -1.99 -1.81
CA THR A 58 20.46 -3.24 -2.05
C THR A 58 21.62 -3.02 -3.03
N ALA A 59 21.39 -2.26 -4.10
CA ALA A 59 22.44 -1.92 -5.08
C ALA A 59 23.57 -1.06 -4.50
N GLY A 60 23.33 -0.38 -3.37
CA GLY A 60 24.35 0.40 -2.67
C GLY A 60 25.19 -0.41 -1.66
N ILE A 61 25.01 -1.72 -1.54
CA ILE A 61 25.83 -2.59 -0.70
C ILE A 61 27.14 -2.87 -1.45
N SER A 62 28.31 -2.71 -0.78
CA SER A 62 29.61 -2.99 -1.39
C SER A 62 29.72 -4.46 -1.78
N GLU A 63 30.29 -4.71 -2.96
CA GLU A 63 30.56 -6.05 -3.46
C GLU A 63 31.59 -6.79 -2.58
N ASP A 64 32.45 -6.07 -1.87
CA ASP A 64 33.47 -6.67 -0.97
C ASP A 64 32.86 -7.61 0.07
N TYR A 65 31.63 -7.31 0.57
CA TYR A 65 30.94 -8.20 1.51
C TYR A 65 30.58 -9.53 0.86
N TYR A 66 30.16 -9.50 -0.39
CA TYR A 66 29.77 -10.70 -1.12
C TYR A 66 30.98 -11.51 -1.58
N ASP A 67 32.08 -10.83 -1.92
CA ASP A 67 33.34 -11.47 -2.30
C ASP A 67 34.00 -12.19 -1.13
N ALA A 68 34.02 -11.57 0.05
CA ALA A 68 34.47 -12.23 1.27
C ALA A 68 33.64 -13.48 1.57
N ALA A 69 32.32 -13.37 1.50
CA ALA A 69 31.42 -14.51 1.71
C ALA A 69 31.56 -15.61 0.64
N ASN A 70 31.95 -15.25 -0.59
CA ASN A 70 32.26 -16.22 -1.65
C ASN A 70 33.52 -17.06 -1.30
N ILE A 71 34.55 -16.39 -0.76
CA ILE A 71 35.79 -17.06 -0.33
C ILE A 71 35.50 -18.03 0.79
N ASP A 72 34.59 -17.65 1.73
CA ASP A 72 34.14 -18.50 2.85
C ASP A 72 33.17 -19.64 2.39
N GLY A 73 32.85 -19.72 1.10
CA GLY A 73 31.98 -20.76 0.55
C GLY A 73 30.49 -20.60 0.90
N ALA A 74 30.04 -19.39 1.27
CA ALA A 74 28.66 -19.12 1.62
C ALA A 74 27.72 -19.26 0.41
N SER A 75 26.60 -19.98 0.58
CA SER A 75 25.56 -20.06 -0.44
C SER A 75 24.83 -18.72 -0.61
N GLN A 76 24.13 -18.53 -1.74
CA GLN A 76 23.37 -17.30 -2.00
C GLN A 76 22.36 -16.99 -0.88
N PHE A 77 21.65 -18.00 -0.40
CA PHE A 77 20.70 -17.83 0.71
C PHE A 77 21.37 -17.37 2.00
N GLN A 78 22.56 -17.86 2.30
CA GLN A 78 23.34 -17.42 3.48
C GLN A 78 23.77 -15.97 3.34
N LYS A 79 24.22 -15.53 2.15
CA LYS A 79 24.56 -14.12 1.86
C LYS A 79 23.33 -13.21 2.02
N ASP A 80 22.19 -13.63 1.47
CA ASP A 80 20.95 -12.85 1.59
C ASP A 80 20.51 -12.71 3.04
N LEU A 81 20.62 -13.76 3.84
CA LEU A 81 20.17 -13.75 5.23
C LEU A 81 21.15 -13.02 6.18
N HIS A 82 22.47 -13.16 5.98
CA HIS A 82 23.47 -12.65 6.91
C HIS A 82 24.12 -11.32 6.48
N ILE A 83 24.06 -10.95 5.19
CA ILE A 83 24.62 -9.72 4.66
C ILE A 83 23.49 -8.79 4.21
N THR A 84 22.70 -9.21 3.23
CA THR A 84 21.70 -8.33 2.60
C THR A 84 20.59 -7.94 3.60
N ALA A 85 19.94 -8.91 4.25
CA ALA A 85 18.82 -8.65 5.13
C ALA A 85 19.14 -7.70 6.31
N PRO A 86 20.24 -7.85 7.05
CA PRO A 86 20.57 -6.90 8.12
C PRO A 86 20.93 -5.50 7.59
N LEU A 87 21.61 -5.39 6.45
CA LEU A 87 22.00 -4.10 5.87
C LEU A 87 20.82 -3.31 5.30
N ILE A 88 19.76 -3.96 4.82
CA ILE A 88 18.55 -3.31 4.33
C ILE A 88 17.47 -3.14 5.41
N LYS A 89 17.65 -3.71 6.60
CA LYS A 89 16.67 -3.71 7.70
C LYS A 89 16.14 -2.32 8.01
N SER A 90 17.01 -1.32 8.12
CA SER A 90 16.61 0.07 8.41
C SER A 90 15.74 0.68 7.32
N THR A 91 16.06 0.40 6.04
CA THR A 91 15.28 0.86 4.89
C THR A 91 13.94 0.13 4.81
N PHE A 92 13.88 -1.14 5.14
CA PHE A 92 12.64 -1.90 5.22
C PHE A 92 11.68 -1.27 6.24
N PHE A 93 12.16 -0.91 7.42
CA PHE A 93 11.37 -0.23 8.42
C PHE A 93 10.91 1.17 7.98
N LEU A 94 11.77 1.92 7.29
CA LEU A 94 11.39 3.19 6.68
C LEU A 94 10.24 2.99 5.69
N CYS A 95 10.30 1.97 4.84
CA CYS A 95 9.22 1.63 3.91
C CYS A 95 7.90 1.30 4.62
N ILE A 96 7.93 0.59 5.75
CA ILE A 96 6.73 0.32 6.56
C ILE A 96 6.12 1.64 7.06
N ILE A 97 6.92 2.54 7.62
CA ILE A 97 6.45 3.85 8.11
C ILE A 97 5.82 4.65 6.95
N LEU A 98 6.51 4.72 5.81
CA LEU A 98 6.00 5.41 4.62
C LEU A 98 4.70 4.78 4.11
N ALA A 99 4.60 3.45 4.10
CA ALA A 99 3.40 2.74 3.68
C ALA A 99 2.20 3.06 4.60
N VAL A 100 2.41 3.12 5.91
CA VAL A 100 1.36 3.51 6.87
C VAL A 100 0.90 4.94 6.63
N ILE A 101 1.82 5.89 6.50
CA ILE A 101 1.49 7.30 6.22
C ILE A 101 0.73 7.41 4.89
N PHE A 102 1.22 6.72 3.85
CA PHE A 102 0.62 6.72 2.53
C PHE A 102 -0.82 6.21 2.58
N ASN A 103 -1.08 5.09 3.26
CA ASN A 103 -2.43 4.53 3.38
C ASN A 103 -3.37 5.40 4.21
N LEU A 104 -2.90 6.07 5.27
CA LEU A 104 -3.72 6.99 6.06
C LEU A 104 -4.17 8.22 5.24
N ARG A 105 -3.34 8.70 4.32
CA ARG A 105 -3.62 9.88 3.48
C ARG A 105 -4.32 9.56 2.18
N GLN A 106 -4.70 8.31 1.96
CA GLN A 106 -5.22 7.83 0.69
C GLN A 106 -6.60 8.43 0.39
N PHE A 107 -6.64 9.38 -0.54
CA PHE A 107 -7.83 10.07 -0.98
C PHE A 107 -8.10 9.82 -2.47
N GLU A 108 -7.10 10.07 -3.30
CA GLU A 108 -7.25 10.27 -4.73
C GLU A 108 -7.89 9.09 -5.45
N TYR A 109 -7.29 7.89 -5.35
CA TYR A 109 -7.82 6.75 -6.10
C TYR A 109 -9.15 6.26 -5.52
N VAL A 110 -9.36 6.32 -4.19
CA VAL A 110 -10.62 5.91 -3.57
C VAL A 110 -11.73 6.84 -4.00
N TYR A 111 -11.47 8.17 -3.96
CA TYR A 111 -12.45 9.17 -4.39
C TYR A 111 -12.76 9.08 -5.88
N LEU A 112 -11.74 8.98 -6.73
CA LEU A 112 -11.91 8.91 -8.18
C LEU A 112 -12.54 7.59 -8.65
N MET A 113 -12.30 6.48 -7.97
CA MET A 113 -12.84 5.18 -8.36
C MET A 113 -14.26 4.96 -7.84
N THR A 114 -14.54 5.29 -6.58
CA THR A 114 -15.79 4.92 -5.90
C THR A 114 -16.46 6.07 -5.17
N ALA A 115 -15.77 7.18 -4.90
CA ALA A 115 -16.23 8.26 -4.02
C ALA A 115 -16.74 7.76 -2.64
N GLY A 116 -16.22 6.60 -2.18
CA GLY A 116 -16.66 5.94 -0.95
C GLY A 116 -17.80 4.92 -1.14
N GLY A 117 -18.40 4.83 -2.35
CA GLY A 117 -19.49 3.88 -2.68
C GLY A 117 -18.98 2.47 -3.03
N PRO A 118 -19.88 1.52 -3.30
CA PRO A 118 -21.32 1.56 -3.04
C PRO A 118 -21.64 1.42 -1.54
N ALA A 119 -22.75 2.01 -1.12
CA ALA A 119 -23.26 1.97 0.25
C ALA A 119 -22.18 2.33 1.33
N ASN A 120 -21.30 3.26 1.06
CA ASN A 120 -20.19 3.70 1.92
C ASN A 120 -19.19 2.59 2.31
N LYS A 121 -19.18 1.46 1.61
CA LYS A 121 -18.31 0.31 1.94
C LYS A 121 -16.85 0.52 1.62
N THR A 122 -16.54 1.46 0.73
CA THR A 122 -15.16 1.83 0.37
C THR A 122 -14.76 3.19 0.96
N GLN A 123 -15.58 3.74 1.86
CA GLN A 123 -15.34 5.05 2.44
C GLN A 123 -14.15 5.02 3.40
N VAL A 124 -13.06 5.64 3.01
CA VAL A 124 -11.91 5.91 3.89
C VAL A 124 -12.10 7.24 4.62
N LEU A 125 -11.38 7.42 5.74
CA LEU A 125 -11.56 8.58 6.61
C LEU A 125 -11.35 9.91 5.88
N VAL A 126 -10.39 9.98 4.96
CA VAL A 126 -10.11 11.21 4.19
C VAL A 126 -11.27 11.53 3.22
N VAL A 127 -11.85 10.53 2.58
CA VAL A 127 -13.05 10.70 1.72
C VAL A 127 -14.25 11.14 2.56
N TYR A 128 -14.41 10.61 3.77
CA TYR A 128 -15.44 11.05 4.71
C TYR A 128 -15.27 12.54 5.08
N ILE A 129 -14.05 12.95 5.46
CA ILE A 129 -13.73 14.35 5.78
C ILE A 129 -14.10 15.25 4.60
N TRP A 130 -13.68 14.89 3.40
CA TRP A 130 -13.98 15.65 2.19
C TRP A 130 -15.49 15.78 1.95
N ASN A 131 -16.23 14.70 2.07
CA ASN A 131 -17.69 14.69 1.87
C ASN A 131 -18.41 15.58 2.90
N GLU A 132 -18.03 15.55 4.19
CA GLU A 132 -18.62 16.41 5.22
C GLU A 132 -18.30 17.89 4.99
N LEU A 133 -17.06 18.21 4.59
CA LEU A 133 -16.68 19.59 4.27
C LEU A 133 -17.38 20.11 3.01
N SER A 134 -17.56 19.27 2.00
CA SER A 134 -18.24 19.64 0.75
C SER A 134 -19.71 20.02 0.96
N VAL A 135 -20.37 19.44 1.98
CA VAL A 135 -21.75 19.78 2.35
C VAL A 135 -21.82 20.78 3.51
N GLN A 136 -20.73 21.53 3.76
CA GLN A 136 -20.61 22.58 4.78
C GLN A 136 -20.82 22.10 6.23
N ARG A 137 -20.65 20.83 6.50
CA ARG A 137 -20.72 20.26 7.87
C ARG A 137 -19.35 20.33 8.55
N LEU A 138 -18.84 21.56 8.72
CA LEU A 138 -17.48 21.85 9.18
C LEU A 138 -17.13 21.19 10.52
N GLY A 139 -18.08 21.13 11.46
CA GLY A 139 -17.86 20.50 12.77
C GLY A 139 -17.51 19.01 12.67
N ARG A 140 -18.24 18.25 11.83
CA ARG A 140 -17.99 16.82 11.63
C ARG A 140 -16.71 16.56 10.84
N GLY A 141 -16.46 17.32 9.77
CA GLY A 141 -15.24 17.22 8.98
C GLY A 141 -13.99 17.49 9.83
N ASN A 142 -14.00 18.57 10.61
CA ASN A 142 -12.88 18.92 11.49
C ASN A 142 -12.67 17.91 12.62
N ALA A 143 -13.76 17.40 13.25
CA ALA A 143 -13.64 16.36 14.27
C ALA A 143 -13.02 15.08 13.71
N ALA A 144 -13.45 14.64 12.52
CA ALA A 144 -12.85 13.50 11.84
C ALA A 144 -11.37 13.73 11.47
N GLY A 145 -11.00 14.96 11.08
CA GLY A 145 -9.62 15.37 10.84
C GLY A 145 -8.74 15.25 12.09
N VAL A 146 -9.23 15.71 13.24
CA VAL A 146 -8.51 15.58 14.53
C VAL A 146 -8.32 14.11 14.90
N ILE A 147 -9.36 13.27 14.73
CA ILE A 147 -9.27 11.83 14.97
C ILE A 147 -8.22 11.19 14.04
N MET A 148 -8.20 11.57 12.78
CA MET A 148 -7.21 11.07 11.81
C MET A 148 -5.77 11.41 12.23
N ILE A 149 -5.52 12.65 12.68
CA ILE A 149 -4.21 13.07 13.18
C ILE A 149 -3.82 12.27 14.42
N ALA A 150 -4.74 12.09 15.36
CA ALA A 150 -4.50 11.32 16.58
C ALA A 150 -4.16 9.84 16.26
N ILE A 151 -4.92 9.19 15.37
CA ILE A 151 -4.63 7.82 14.92
C ILE A 151 -3.25 7.76 14.25
N GLY A 152 -2.94 8.69 13.35
CA GLY A 152 -1.65 8.76 12.68
C GLY A 152 -0.49 8.92 13.65
N ALA A 153 -0.61 9.81 14.63
CA ALA A 153 0.39 10.03 15.66
C ALA A 153 0.62 8.78 16.53
N ILE A 154 -0.46 8.13 16.97
CA ILE A 154 -0.38 6.90 17.77
C ILE A 154 0.32 5.78 16.97
N LEU A 155 -0.07 5.57 15.72
CA LEU A 155 0.53 4.55 14.85
C LEU A 155 2.02 4.83 14.63
N LEU A 156 2.40 6.06 14.31
CA LEU A 156 3.80 6.42 14.09
C LEU A 156 4.66 6.28 15.35
N LEU A 157 4.15 6.70 16.50
CA LEU A 157 4.87 6.55 17.77
C LEU A 157 5.02 5.09 18.17
N SER A 158 3.99 4.27 17.96
CA SER A 158 4.02 2.83 18.21
C SER A 158 5.06 2.13 17.33
N LEU A 159 5.02 2.41 16.03
CA LEU A 159 5.99 1.87 15.08
C LEU A 159 7.41 2.29 15.43
N ARG A 160 7.64 3.59 15.71
CA ARG A 160 8.95 4.08 16.10
C ARG A 160 9.49 3.39 17.36
N LYS A 161 8.63 3.13 18.36
CA LYS A 161 9.03 2.43 19.59
C LYS A 161 9.41 0.98 19.31
N LEU A 162 8.63 0.26 18.50
CA LEU A 162 8.92 -1.11 18.10
C LEU A 162 10.23 -1.21 17.33
N LEU A 163 10.44 -0.28 16.38
CA LEU A 163 11.61 -0.27 15.52
C LEU A 163 12.90 0.11 16.26
N LYS A 164 12.82 1.04 17.23
CA LYS A 164 13.97 1.43 18.04
C LYS A 164 14.49 0.27 18.89
N SER A 165 13.61 -0.60 19.38
CA SER A 165 13.97 -1.80 20.15
C SER A 165 14.79 -2.80 19.32
N GLU A 166 14.59 -2.82 18.00
CA GLU A 166 15.25 -3.77 17.09
C GLU A 166 16.59 -3.26 16.50
N THR A 167 16.83 -1.94 16.56
CA THR A 167 18.04 -1.34 15.98
C THR A 167 19.22 -1.34 16.95
N TYR A 168 18.96 -1.56 18.25
CA TYR A 168 19.98 -1.54 19.33
C TYR A 168 20.33 -2.92 19.87
N ASN A 169 19.76 -3.99 19.34
CA ASN A 169 20.16 -5.38 19.57
C ASN A 169 20.77 -5.98 18.29
#